data_14c91754bd74904bf672b77565b147f8
#
_entry.id   14c91754bd74904bf672b77565b147f8
#
_cell.length_a   1.000
_cell.length_b   1.000
_cell.length_c   1.000
_cell.angle_alpha   90.00
_cell.angle_beta   90.00
_cell.angle_gamma   90.00
#
_symmetry.space_group_name_H-M   'P 1'
#
loop_
_entity.id
_entity.type
_entity.pdbx_description
1 polymer ?
#
loop_
_entity_poly.entity_id
_entity_poly.type
_entity_poly.pdbx_seq_one_letter_code
_entity_poly.pdbx_strand_id
1 'polypeptide(L)'
;MARKKKVPISFWEEQLIKEKQENKDPEKIKFIRNVLISEYTALYEKYLNKGNYKKTNEVNDKIHELKKEIDVSSNEEVVWLFEKKALDYLQSSSYDEAIRYFKIALERSLTISTIKQEEINNIKKSLKKAYFEKGSALLNQQKFDDAIAVFKKILDFSVENSGKKSEETLESLNNLIKCYNQKGEYLAKRDRFEDAINTIDKAIEITNDMGTETETVKFAKENIMRIQSLFAFNQMKNGQYDSAIFTLKKILDMALQVYGNDSKEYFESKSNLIKGYNIKGKILLEKTRYDDAISTFEKSVELGKDEKGFFSGQVNDSIDGIIMAYFQKSCAYEEYGKYEEAIINLEKALKIATKYQVNKIRISYVTDKLFLILKSEYESASKIHNSQKMKEVLDIALNLIRSGYDSINFDENTIRAYFERVRNKTSEEKKSHKYDSEEHTKEEKKERHEKKKSIIEEISTKELLIKFELEDNGNITKEIIKEQYRYWVDLLHPDKNINKSDATIKKAEEKLKEINKIYKKLIELYQKE
;
A
#
# COMPACT_ATOMS: atom_id res chain seq x y z
N MET A 1 11.94 10.93 39.64
CA MET A 1 12.23 12.35 39.92
C MET A 1 11.15 12.91 40.83
N ALA A 2 11.53 13.39 42.02
CA ALA A 2 10.59 13.95 42.98
C ALA A 2 9.97 15.25 42.40
N ARG A 3 8.64 15.31 42.27
CA ARG A 3 7.93 16.54 41.94
C ARG A 3 8.29 17.59 43.02
N LYS A 4 9.04 18.64 42.65
CA LYS A 4 9.19 19.82 43.53
C LYS A 4 7.78 20.28 43.90
N LYS A 5 7.42 20.24 45.13
CA LYS A 5 6.10 20.67 45.62
C LYS A 5 5.89 22.14 45.22
N LYS A 6 4.77 22.42 44.55
CA LYS A 6 4.35 23.80 44.27
C LYS A 6 4.27 24.55 45.60
N VAL A 7 4.92 25.71 45.69
CA VAL A 7 4.86 26.56 46.87
C VAL A 7 3.42 27.07 47.00
N PRO A 8 2.72 26.82 48.10
CA PRO A 8 1.33 27.22 48.26
C PRO A 8 1.18 28.75 48.32
N ILE A 9 0.04 29.26 47.90
CA ILE A 9 -0.28 30.71 47.95
C ILE A 9 -0.14 31.22 49.37
N SER A 10 -0.59 30.46 50.37
CA SER A 10 -0.47 30.79 51.80
C SER A 10 0.96 31.08 52.24
N PHE A 11 1.94 30.37 51.69
CA PHE A 11 3.35 30.67 51.97
C PHE A 11 3.74 32.07 51.52
N TRP A 12 3.30 32.50 50.38
CA TRP A 12 3.59 33.82 49.85
C TRP A 12 2.82 34.92 50.60
N GLU A 13 1.58 34.62 51.04
CA GLU A 13 0.82 35.54 51.93
C GLU A 13 1.53 35.74 53.25
N GLU A 14 2.01 34.66 53.88
CA GLU A 14 2.80 34.73 55.13
C GLU A 14 4.11 35.51 54.94
N GLN A 15 4.83 35.26 53.84
CA GLN A 15 6.06 35.99 53.53
C GLN A 15 5.77 37.49 53.33
N LEU A 16 4.66 37.85 52.67
CA LEU A 16 4.27 39.24 52.48
C LEU A 16 4.00 39.95 53.83
N ILE A 17 3.28 39.28 54.70
CA ILE A 17 2.98 39.80 56.04
C ILE A 17 4.27 40.00 56.83
N LYS A 18 5.15 39.01 56.82
CA LYS A 18 6.43 39.06 57.54
C LYS A 18 7.34 40.18 57.05
N GLU A 19 7.52 40.33 55.74
CA GLU A 19 8.36 41.38 55.17
C GLU A 19 7.77 42.79 55.40
N LYS A 20 6.44 42.93 55.41
CA LYS A 20 5.76 44.18 55.78
C LYS A 20 5.95 44.54 57.23
N GLN A 21 5.87 43.57 58.19
CA GLN A 21 6.04 43.79 59.60
C GLN A 21 7.47 44.12 59.97
N GLU A 22 8.45 43.48 59.34
CA GLU A 22 9.86 43.67 59.62
C GLU A 22 10.46 44.89 58.90
N ASN A 23 9.67 45.63 58.10
CA ASN A 23 10.04 46.83 57.33
C ASN A 23 11.35 46.63 56.54
N LYS A 24 11.54 45.41 56.03
CA LYS A 24 12.78 44.96 55.42
C LYS A 24 12.84 45.28 53.92
N ASP A 25 13.00 44.97 53.02
CA ASP A 25 13.30 45.27 51.63
C ASP A 25 12.05 45.60 50.81
N PRO A 26 11.80 46.88 50.38
CA PRO A 26 10.66 47.25 49.57
C PRO A 26 10.56 46.47 48.22
N GLU A 27 11.68 46.12 47.63
CA GLU A 27 11.73 45.38 46.41
C GLU A 27 11.30 43.90 46.59
N LYS A 28 11.67 43.32 47.73
CA LYS A 28 11.23 41.98 48.12
C LYS A 28 9.72 41.93 48.39
N ILE A 29 9.17 42.93 49.06
CA ILE A 29 7.73 43.09 49.26
C ILE A 29 7.01 43.18 47.91
N LYS A 30 7.50 43.98 46.99
CA LYS A 30 6.96 44.15 45.65
C LYS A 30 7.03 42.86 44.85
N PHE A 31 8.13 42.15 44.93
CA PHE A 31 8.29 40.86 44.31
C PHE A 31 7.23 39.84 44.81
N ILE A 32 7.09 39.71 46.15
CA ILE A 32 6.14 38.77 46.74
C ILE A 32 4.71 39.12 46.33
N ARG A 33 4.33 40.41 46.26
CA ARG A 33 3.02 40.87 45.76
C ARG A 33 2.81 40.48 44.32
N ASN A 34 3.78 40.65 43.44
CA ASN A 34 3.68 40.29 42.04
C ASN A 34 3.53 38.76 41.87
N VAL A 35 4.23 37.96 42.70
CA VAL A 35 4.04 36.51 42.73
C VAL A 35 2.61 36.15 43.16
N LEU A 36 2.10 36.80 44.21
CA LEU A 36 0.73 36.58 44.71
C LEU A 36 -0.32 36.95 43.64
N ILE A 37 -0.17 38.08 42.93
CA ILE A 37 -1.06 38.45 41.85
C ILE A 37 -1.06 37.39 40.75
N SER A 38 0.11 36.85 40.41
CA SER A 38 0.23 35.78 39.44
C SER A 38 -0.47 34.49 39.85
N GLU A 39 -0.25 34.06 41.11
CA GLU A 39 -0.87 32.83 41.64
C GLU A 39 -2.39 32.97 41.75
N TYR A 40 -2.88 34.15 42.19
CA TYR A 40 -4.31 34.44 42.20
C TYR A 40 -4.92 34.56 40.80
N THR A 41 -4.22 35.10 39.83
CA THR A 41 -4.69 35.14 38.44
C THR A 41 -4.89 33.72 37.90
N ALA A 42 -3.95 32.80 38.16
CA ALA A 42 -4.12 31.40 37.78
C ALA A 42 -5.29 30.71 38.48
N LEU A 43 -5.54 31.10 39.76
CA LEU A 43 -6.68 30.59 40.53
C LEU A 43 -8.01 31.15 40.01
N TYR A 44 -8.04 32.41 39.60
CA TYR A 44 -9.15 33.08 38.92
C TYR A 44 -9.55 32.33 37.65
N GLU A 45 -8.61 32.09 36.72
CA GLU A 45 -8.85 31.33 35.49
C GLU A 45 -9.37 29.92 35.79
N LYS A 46 -8.82 29.24 36.78
CA LYS A 46 -9.26 27.90 37.20
C LYS A 46 -10.71 27.89 37.69
N TYR A 47 -11.13 28.87 38.47
CA TYR A 47 -12.50 28.98 38.97
C TYR A 47 -13.47 29.45 37.88
N LEU A 48 -13.05 30.35 37.01
CA LEU A 48 -13.82 30.79 35.85
C LEU A 48 -14.13 29.60 34.91
N ASN A 49 -13.12 28.82 34.57
CA ASN A 49 -13.27 27.62 33.73
C ASN A 49 -14.13 26.51 34.37
N LYS A 50 -14.30 26.54 35.71
CA LYS A 50 -15.19 25.63 36.45
C LYS A 50 -16.59 26.20 36.66
N GLY A 51 -16.89 27.39 36.16
CA GLY A 51 -18.19 28.07 36.38
C GLY A 51 -18.43 28.50 37.84
N ASN A 52 -17.41 28.56 38.70
CA ASN A 52 -17.55 28.94 40.06
C ASN A 52 -17.37 30.46 40.27
N TYR A 53 -18.37 31.21 39.83
CA TYR A 53 -18.35 32.68 39.79
C TYR A 53 -18.15 33.34 41.15
N LYS A 54 -18.64 32.74 42.26
CA LYS A 54 -18.43 33.26 43.60
C LYS A 54 -16.96 33.30 43.97
N LYS A 55 -16.27 32.16 43.81
CA LYS A 55 -14.83 32.08 44.06
C LYS A 55 -14.00 32.88 43.07
N THR A 56 -14.47 33.01 41.82
CA THR A 56 -13.84 33.86 40.83
C THR A 56 -13.81 35.33 41.23
N ASN A 57 -14.94 35.85 41.77
CA ASN A 57 -15.03 37.22 42.31
C ASN A 57 -14.16 37.42 43.53
N GLU A 58 -14.19 36.50 44.50
CA GLU A 58 -13.36 36.55 45.73
C GLU A 58 -11.85 36.65 45.37
N VAL A 59 -11.41 35.88 44.36
CA VAL A 59 -10.03 35.91 43.89
C VAL A 59 -9.71 37.18 43.12
N ASN A 60 -10.66 37.71 42.33
CA ASN A 60 -10.50 38.96 41.64
C ASN A 60 -10.33 40.15 42.57
N ASP A 61 -11.09 40.19 43.65
CA ASP A 61 -10.98 41.23 44.69
C ASP A 61 -9.59 41.23 45.35
N LYS A 62 -9.05 40.05 45.65
CA LYS A 62 -7.67 39.94 46.18
C LYS A 62 -6.62 40.41 45.16
N ILE A 63 -6.80 40.12 43.89
CA ILE A 63 -5.93 40.63 42.82
C ILE A 63 -5.98 42.15 42.78
N HIS A 64 -7.18 42.73 42.86
CA HIS A 64 -7.37 44.19 42.87
C HIS A 64 -6.72 44.86 44.11
N GLU A 65 -6.85 44.25 45.29
CA GLU A 65 -6.26 44.76 46.53
C GLU A 65 -4.73 44.76 46.45
N LEU A 66 -4.13 43.67 45.96
CA LEU A 66 -2.68 43.60 45.78
C LEU A 66 -2.17 44.57 44.70
N LYS A 67 -2.95 44.83 43.63
CA LYS A 67 -2.60 45.82 42.59
C LYS A 67 -2.63 47.25 43.08
N LYS A 68 -3.56 47.62 43.95
CA LYS A 68 -3.61 48.97 44.52
C LYS A 68 -2.37 49.36 45.34
N GLU A 69 -1.69 48.39 45.90
CA GLU A 69 -0.49 48.58 46.73
C GLU A 69 0.82 48.62 45.92
N ILE A 70 0.76 48.40 44.60
CA ILE A 70 1.94 48.40 43.74
C ILE A 70 1.92 49.68 42.88
N ASP A 71 2.90 50.51 43.09
CA ASP A 71 3.22 51.57 42.16
C ASP A 71 3.87 50.94 40.91
N VAL A 72 3.09 50.86 39.82
CA VAL A 72 3.38 50.00 38.66
C VAL A 72 4.47 50.59 37.76
N SER A 73 4.98 51.80 38.10
CA SER A 73 5.68 52.60 37.15
C SER A 73 7.17 52.35 36.95
N SER A 74 7.83 51.42 37.64
CA SER A 74 9.26 51.35 37.36
C SER A 74 10.01 50.19 37.96
N ASN A 75 9.93 48.93 37.45
CA ASN A 75 11.05 48.09 37.84
C ASN A 75 11.35 46.96 36.83
N GLU A 76 12.38 47.19 36.03
CA GLU A 76 13.09 46.24 35.23
C GLU A 76 13.47 45.00 36.06
N GLU A 77 13.85 45.18 37.31
CA GLU A 77 14.17 44.08 38.24
C GLU A 77 13.01 43.08 38.46
N VAL A 78 11.77 43.57 38.43
CA VAL A 78 10.59 42.69 38.53
C VAL A 78 10.42 41.83 37.31
N VAL A 79 10.64 42.35 36.12
CA VAL A 79 10.62 41.60 34.86
C VAL A 79 11.72 40.56 34.88
N TRP A 80 12.95 40.93 35.26
CA TRP A 80 14.07 40.01 35.38
C TRP A 80 13.80 38.89 36.41
N LEU A 81 13.18 39.17 37.53
CA LEU A 81 12.83 38.16 38.55
C LEU A 81 11.79 37.15 38.02
N PHE A 82 10.78 37.62 37.29
CA PHE A 82 9.80 36.72 36.62
C PHE A 82 10.46 35.87 35.55
N GLU A 83 11.34 36.47 34.74
CA GLU A 83 12.08 35.76 33.73
C GLU A 83 12.99 34.68 34.33
N LYS A 84 13.77 35.03 35.38
CA LYS A 84 14.62 34.09 36.09
C LYS A 84 13.80 32.93 36.67
N LYS A 85 12.66 33.23 37.32
CA LYS A 85 11.79 32.21 37.88
C LYS A 85 11.19 31.32 36.78
N ALA A 86 10.84 31.88 35.63
CA ALA A 86 10.39 31.12 34.47
C ALA A 86 11.48 30.17 33.96
N LEU A 87 12.74 30.61 33.91
CA LEU A 87 13.89 29.78 33.53
C LEU A 87 14.11 28.63 34.51
N ASP A 88 14.00 28.87 35.83
CA ASP A 88 14.11 27.83 36.86
C ASP A 88 13.03 26.76 36.69
N TYR A 89 11.78 27.16 36.38
CA TYR A 89 10.69 26.23 36.07
C TYR A 89 10.94 25.49 34.78
N LEU A 90 11.48 26.14 33.76
CA LEU A 90 11.82 25.51 32.49
C LEU A 90 12.90 24.44 32.68
N GLN A 91 13.95 24.72 33.42
CA GLN A 91 15.01 23.74 33.75
C GLN A 91 14.47 22.56 34.55
N SER A 92 13.47 22.79 35.43
CA SER A 92 12.80 21.71 36.18
C SER A 92 11.70 21.00 35.39
N SER A 93 11.55 21.27 34.07
CA SER A 93 10.52 20.71 33.21
C SER A 93 9.08 21.00 33.67
N SER A 94 8.89 22.06 34.46
CA SER A 94 7.59 22.56 34.91
C SER A 94 7.08 23.59 33.88
N TYR A 95 6.71 23.10 32.69
CA TYR A 95 6.47 23.94 31.52
C TYR A 95 5.29 24.91 31.67
N ASP A 96 4.23 24.51 32.35
CA ASP A 96 3.05 25.37 32.56
C ASP A 96 3.37 26.57 33.43
N GLU A 97 4.12 26.34 34.48
CA GLU A 97 4.61 27.40 35.36
C GLU A 97 5.61 28.32 34.62
N ALA A 98 6.53 27.75 33.86
CA ALA A 98 7.48 28.51 33.06
C ALA A 98 6.76 29.43 32.05
N ILE A 99 5.80 28.91 31.27
CA ILE A 99 4.99 29.68 30.34
C ILE A 99 4.22 30.79 31.03
N ARG A 100 3.64 30.51 32.19
CA ARG A 100 2.91 31.52 32.95
C ARG A 100 3.80 32.68 33.38
N TYR A 101 4.96 32.38 33.92
CA TYR A 101 5.91 33.41 34.38
C TYR A 101 6.52 34.18 33.20
N PHE A 102 6.84 33.55 32.11
CA PHE A 102 7.27 34.28 30.88
C PHE A 102 6.19 35.20 30.35
N LYS A 103 4.90 34.80 30.36
CA LYS A 103 3.79 35.67 29.96
C LYS A 103 3.69 36.92 30.84
N ILE A 104 3.82 36.74 32.15
CA ILE A 104 3.81 37.86 33.11
C ILE A 104 5.01 38.78 32.83
N ALA A 105 6.21 38.22 32.66
CA ALA A 105 7.40 39.00 32.32
C ALA A 105 7.20 39.79 31.02
N LEU A 106 6.62 39.18 29.96
CA LEU A 106 6.32 39.81 28.71
C LEU A 106 5.28 40.93 28.86
N GLU A 107 4.16 40.70 29.53
CA GLU A 107 3.10 41.67 29.79
C GLU A 107 3.67 42.91 30.50
N ARG A 108 4.48 42.67 31.53
CA ARG A 108 5.13 43.74 32.31
C ARG A 108 6.16 44.51 31.46
N SER A 109 6.99 43.80 30.70
CA SER A 109 8.00 44.43 29.85
C SER A 109 7.41 45.39 28.84
N LEU A 110 6.20 45.12 28.35
CA LEU A 110 5.49 45.96 27.39
C LEU A 110 4.90 47.24 28.03
N THR A 111 4.75 47.29 29.37
CA THR A 111 4.22 48.47 30.08
C THR A 111 5.31 49.38 30.62
N ILE A 112 6.58 48.98 30.57
CA ILE A 112 7.72 49.70 31.13
C ILE A 112 8.52 50.31 29.98
N SER A 113 8.51 51.64 29.88
CA SER A 113 9.13 52.38 28.78
C SER A 113 10.67 52.32 28.75
N THR A 114 11.32 51.96 29.87
CA THR A 114 12.77 51.85 29.94
C THR A 114 13.32 50.53 29.43
N ILE A 115 12.48 49.50 29.33
CA ILE A 115 12.90 48.21 28.83
C ILE A 115 13.16 48.26 27.30
N LYS A 116 14.34 47.84 26.92
CA LYS A 116 14.73 47.84 25.52
C LYS A 116 13.98 46.78 24.71
N GLN A 117 13.70 47.06 23.46
CA GLN A 117 13.04 46.12 22.55
C GLN A 117 13.78 44.80 22.44
N GLU A 118 15.11 44.79 22.59
CA GLU A 118 15.93 43.58 22.58
C GLU A 118 15.58 42.66 23.75
N GLU A 119 15.38 43.18 24.93
CA GLU A 119 14.99 42.42 26.16
C GLU A 119 13.58 41.84 25.99
N ILE A 120 12.64 42.62 25.48
CA ILE A 120 11.30 42.14 25.13
C ILE A 120 11.38 40.97 24.14
N ASN A 121 12.22 41.07 23.12
CA ASN A 121 12.41 40.01 22.12
C ASN A 121 13.05 38.75 22.75
N ASN A 122 13.94 38.93 23.72
CA ASN A 122 14.53 37.77 24.44
C ASN A 122 13.49 37.04 25.31
N ILE A 123 12.60 37.76 25.98
CA ILE A 123 11.48 37.16 26.72
C ILE A 123 10.53 36.43 25.77
N LYS A 124 10.22 37.02 24.60
CA LYS A 124 9.41 36.36 23.58
C LYS A 124 10.03 35.04 23.08
N LYS A 125 11.35 35.03 22.84
CA LYS A 125 12.09 33.81 22.45
C LYS A 125 12.05 32.76 23.56
N SER A 126 12.22 33.16 24.81
CA SER A 126 12.18 32.27 25.97
C SER A 126 10.78 31.67 26.16
N LEU A 127 9.72 32.47 25.98
CA LEU A 127 8.34 31.97 26.00
C LEU A 127 8.06 30.97 24.90
N LYS A 128 8.51 31.26 23.66
CA LYS A 128 8.40 30.33 22.51
C LYS A 128 9.13 29.03 22.81
N LYS A 129 10.34 29.09 23.39
CA LYS A 129 11.11 27.91 23.81
C LYS A 129 10.36 27.09 24.84
N ALA A 130 9.76 27.72 25.87
CA ALA A 130 9.00 27.01 26.89
C ALA A 130 7.77 26.27 26.30
N TYR A 131 7.07 26.88 25.38
CA TYR A 131 6.00 26.21 24.64
C TYR A 131 6.54 25.04 23.80
N PHE A 132 7.66 25.21 23.11
CA PHE A 132 8.28 24.18 22.27
C PHE A 132 8.69 22.95 23.11
N GLU A 133 9.35 23.17 24.24
CA GLU A 133 9.73 22.09 25.17
C GLU A 133 8.49 21.36 25.73
N LYS A 134 7.41 22.11 26.05
CA LYS A 134 6.13 21.52 26.46
C LYS A 134 5.54 20.66 25.33
N GLY A 135 5.48 21.17 24.12
CA GLY A 135 4.96 20.47 22.95
C GLY A 135 5.74 19.18 22.68
N SER A 136 7.07 19.27 22.74
CA SER A 136 7.98 18.13 22.55
C SER A 136 7.79 17.06 23.65
N ALA A 137 7.64 17.49 24.90
CA ALA A 137 7.38 16.56 26.00
C ALA A 137 6.03 15.84 25.85
N LEU A 138 5.00 16.53 25.34
CA LEU A 138 3.69 15.93 25.04
C LEU A 138 3.77 14.94 23.88
N LEU A 139 4.55 15.24 22.84
CA LEU A 139 4.82 14.31 21.73
C LEU A 139 5.48 13.02 22.23
N ASN A 140 6.52 13.14 23.06
CA ASN A 140 7.19 11.99 23.65
C ASN A 140 6.25 11.13 24.52
N GLN A 141 5.22 11.75 25.12
CA GLN A 141 4.15 11.05 25.83
C GLN A 141 3.03 10.54 24.94
N GLN A 142 3.12 10.70 23.60
CA GLN A 142 2.08 10.37 22.61
C GLN A 142 0.75 11.12 22.84
N LYS A 143 0.79 12.26 23.52
CA LYS A 143 -0.36 13.16 23.72
C LYS A 143 -0.46 14.15 22.56
N PHE A 144 -0.75 13.61 21.38
CA PHE A 144 -0.68 14.37 20.13
C PHE A 144 -1.62 15.57 20.08
N ASP A 145 -2.86 15.45 20.58
CA ASP A 145 -3.84 16.55 20.53
C ASP A 145 -3.42 17.71 21.40
N ASP A 146 -2.89 17.43 22.59
CA ASP A 146 -2.34 18.45 23.47
C ASP A 146 -1.11 19.11 22.85
N ALA A 147 -0.24 18.33 22.23
CA ALA A 147 0.94 18.84 21.53
C ALA A 147 0.56 19.77 20.36
N ILE A 148 -0.40 19.34 19.52
CA ILE A 148 -0.94 20.15 18.42
C ILE A 148 -1.49 21.48 18.95
N ALA A 149 -2.25 21.46 20.05
CA ALA A 149 -2.79 22.67 20.65
C ALA A 149 -1.69 23.62 21.12
N VAL A 150 -0.58 23.08 21.65
CA VAL A 150 0.59 23.87 22.06
C VAL A 150 1.32 24.44 20.84
N PHE A 151 1.58 23.63 19.79
CA PHE A 151 2.26 24.12 18.59
C PHE A 151 1.42 25.12 17.80
N LYS A 152 0.09 25.03 17.81
CA LYS A 152 -0.79 26.07 17.27
C LYS A 152 -0.59 27.41 17.98
N LYS A 153 -0.52 27.41 19.33
CA LYS A 153 -0.23 28.62 20.10
C LYS A 153 1.12 29.24 19.74
N ILE A 154 2.13 28.40 19.45
CA ILE A 154 3.44 28.91 18.98
C ILE A 154 3.31 29.57 17.61
N LEU A 155 2.55 28.96 16.71
CA LEU A 155 2.32 29.50 15.37
C LEU A 155 1.57 30.84 15.45
N ASP A 156 0.46 30.89 16.19
CA ASP A 156 -0.34 32.10 16.39
C ASP A 156 0.55 33.23 16.97
N PHE A 157 1.32 32.93 18.01
CA PHE A 157 2.26 33.87 18.61
C PHE A 157 3.33 34.35 17.62
N SER A 158 3.85 33.49 16.76
CA SER A 158 4.84 33.87 15.74
C SER A 158 4.22 34.73 14.67
N VAL A 159 2.98 34.44 14.23
CA VAL A 159 2.24 35.23 13.24
C VAL A 159 1.98 36.66 13.78
N GLU A 160 1.53 36.79 15.02
CA GLU A 160 1.24 38.07 15.68
C GLU A 160 2.50 38.93 15.87
N ASN A 161 3.64 38.33 16.18
CA ASN A 161 4.86 39.07 16.51
C ASN A 161 5.78 39.35 15.32
N SER A 162 5.82 38.43 14.33
CA SER A 162 6.81 38.47 13.25
C SER A 162 6.16 38.50 11.86
N GLY A 163 4.84 38.33 11.79
CA GLY A 163 4.08 38.29 10.55
C GLY A 163 4.08 36.91 9.86
N LYS A 164 3.12 36.68 8.98
CA LYS A 164 2.85 35.35 8.36
C LYS A 164 4.02 34.74 7.59
N LYS A 165 4.86 35.59 6.96
CA LYS A 165 5.95 35.14 6.06
C LYS A 165 7.33 35.19 6.70
N SER A 166 7.43 35.48 8.00
CA SER A 166 8.72 35.51 8.69
C SER A 166 9.32 34.13 8.83
N GLU A 167 10.64 34.04 8.90
CA GLU A 167 11.37 32.79 9.14
C GLU A 167 10.92 32.10 10.43
N GLU A 168 10.68 32.87 11.48
CA GLU A 168 10.19 32.35 12.78
C GLU A 168 8.79 31.72 12.65
N THR A 169 7.92 32.30 11.84
CA THR A 169 6.58 31.77 11.62
C THR A 169 6.64 30.49 10.78
N LEU A 170 7.51 30.45 9.76
CA LEU A 170 7.75 29.24 8.96
C LEU A 170 8.32 28.10 9.81
N GLU A 171 9.25 28.39 10.72
CA GLU A 171 9.76 27.41 11.66
C GLU A 171 8.65 26.84 12.58
N SER A 172 7.79 27.71 13.09
CA SER A 172 6.68 27.35 13.95
C SER A 172 5.65 26.49 13.21
N LEU A 173 5.35 26.84 11.96
CA LEU A 173 4.51 26.07 11.05
C LEU A 173 5.10 24.68 10.78
N ASN A 174 6.40 24.60 10.48
CA ASN A 174 7.10 23.35 10.26
C ASN A 174 7.01 22.41 11.46
N ASN A 175 7.14 22.93 12.67
CA ASN A 175 7.01 22.13 13.88
C ASN A 175 5.58 21.62 14.10
N LEU A 176 4.57 22.43 13.77
CA LEU A 176 3.18 22.02 13.81
C LEU A 176 2.90 20.90 12.78
N ILE A 177 3.39 21.04 11.54
CA ILE A 177 3.25 20.01 10.48
C ILE A 177 3.92 18.70 10.92
N LYS A 178 5.13 18.77 11.48
CA LYS A 178 5.80 17.58 12.03
C LYS A 178 4.96 16.86 13.09
N CYS A 179 4.29 17.63 13.96
CA CYS A 179 3.40 17.06 14.97
C CYS A 179 2.19 16.35 14.36
N TYR A 180 1.54 16.95 13.36
CA TYR A 180 0.46 16.31 12.62
C TYR A 180 0.92 15.04 11.89
N ASN A 181 2.09 15.06 11.26
CA ASN A 181 2.68 13.91 10.60
C ASN A 181 2.92 12.75 11.58
N GLN A 182 3.50 13.01 12.75
CA GLN A 182 3.73 11.99 13.77
C GLN A 182 2.42 11.40 14.29
N LYS A 183 1.38 12.23 14.49
CA LYS A 183 0.03 11.74 14.85
C LYS A 183 -0.54 10.87 13.73
N GLY A 184 -0.41 11.29 12.47
CA GLY A 184 -0.86 10.52 11.32
C GLY A 184 -0.18 9.14 11.24
N GLU A 185 1.15 9.10 11.38
CA GLU A 185 1.88 7.84 11.42
C GLU A 185 1.48 6.92 12.59
N TYR A 186 1.24 7.51 13.76
CA TYR A 186 0.77 6.77 14.92
C TYR A 186 -0.61 6.13 14.67
N LEU A 187 -1.52 6.85 14.03
CA LEU A 187 -2.85 6.35 13.65
C LEU A 187 -2.76 5.27 12.58
N ALA A 188 -1.93 5.49 11.55
CA ALA A 188 -1.74 4.52 10.46
C ALA A 188 -1.17 3.18 10.96
N LYS A 189 -0.24 3.20 11.93
CA LYS A 189 0.29 1.98 12.58
C LYS A 189 -0.77 1.19 13.36
N ARG A 190 -1.95 1.75 13.57
CA ARG A 190 -3.12 1.13 14.23
C ARG A 190 -4.27 0.89 13.26
N ASP A 191 -3.96 0.83 11.97
CA ASP A 191 -4.91 0.62 10.87
C ASP A 191 -6.04 1.69 10.79
N ARG A 192 -5.87 2.84 11.48
CA ARG A 192 -6.77 4.00 11.42
C ARG A 192 -6.38 4.92 10.27
N PHE A 193 -6.42 4.40 9.05
CA PHE A 193 -5.87 5.09 7.87
C PHE A 193 -6.63 6.38 7.52
N GLU A 194 -7.95 6.38 7.59
CA GLU A 194 -8.77 7.57 7.29
C GLU A 194 -8.51 8.69 8.31
N ASP A 195 -8.44 8.35 9.58
CA ASP A 195 -8.09 9.31 10.63
C ASP A 195 -6.67 9.86 10.46
N ALA A 196 -5.75 9.01 10.02
CA ALA A 196 -4.37 9.39 9.74
C ALA A 196 -4.29 10.41 8.60
N ILE A 197 -4.96 10.13 7.47
CA ILE A 197 -5.03 11.01 6.32
C ILE A 197 -5.65 12.35 6.70
N ASN A 198 -6.85 12.34 7.30
CA ASN A 198 -7.55 13.54 7.76
C ASN A 198 -6.73 14.37 8.75
N THR A 199 -5.87 13.71 9.53
CA THR A 199 -4.99 14.39 10.48
C THR A 199 -3.90 15.18 9.76
N ILE A 200 -3.27 14.60 8.73
CA ILE A 200 -2.21 15.26 7.98
C ILE A 200 -2.78 16.31 7.01
N ASP A 201 -3.95 16.07 6.42
CA ASP A 201 -4.65 17.04 5.57
C ASP A 201 -4.89 18.39 6.29
N LYS A 202 -5.24 18.36 7.59
CA LYS A 202 -5.37 19.59 8.41
C LYS A 202 -4.07 20.41 8.46
N ALA A 203 -2.92 19.75 8.42
CA ALA A 203 -1.64 20.48 8.37
C ALA A 203 -1.43 21.16 7.02
N ILE A 204 -1.86 20.51 5.94
CA ILE A 204 -1.77 21.08 4.58
C ILE A 204 -2.76 22.25 4.43
N GLU A 205 -3.98 22.12 4.97
CA GLU A 205 -4.96 23.22 4.99
C GLU A 205 -4.40 24.48 5.66
N ILE A 206 -3.81 24.34 6.86
CA ILE A 206 -3.17 25.45 7.58
C ILE A 206 -2.08 26.10 6.72
N THR A 207 -1.32 25.31 5.99
CA THR A 207 -0.24 25.81 5.13
C THR A 207 -0.78 26.59 3.94
N ASN A 208 -1.84 26.07 3.32
CA ASN A 208 -2.50 26.73 2.20
C ASN A 208 -3.09 28.09 2.63
N ASP A 209 -3.70 28.17 3.82
CA ASP A 209 -4.23 29.41 4.41
C ASP A 209 -3.12 30.44 4.67
N MET A 210 -1.92 29.97 4.92
CA MET A 210 -0.75 30.84 5.11
C MET A 210 -0.10 31.27 3.78
N GLY A 211 -0.45 30.63 2.66
CA GLY A 211 0.10 30.92 1.33
C GLY A 211 1.61 30.62 1.24
N THR A 212 2.07 29.59 1.93
CA THR A 212 3.48 29.20 2.00
C THR A 212 3.66 27.75 1.60
N GLU A 213 4.55 27.50 0.63
CA GLU A 213 4.95 26.16 0.24
C GLU A 213 6.35 25.88 0.80
N THR A 214 6.45 24.96 1.74
CA THR A 214 7.71 24.58 2.40
C THR A 214 8.07 23.14 2.10
N GLU A 215 9.35 22.79 2.23
CA GLU A 215 9.80 21.38 2.16
C GLU A 215 9.05 20.46 3.12
N THR A 216 8.63 21.00 4.27
CA THR A 216 7.86 20.25 5.26
C THR A 216 6.46 19.89 4.77
N VAL A 217 5.85 20.75 3.93
CA VAL A 217 4.56 20.45 3.27
C VAL A 217 4.71 19.36 2.24
N LYS A 218 5.78 19.40 1.46
CA LYS A 218 6.12 18.34 0.52
C LYS A 218 6.25 17.01 1.24
N PHE A 219 6.99 16.98 2.34
CA PHE A 219 7.11 15.80 3.20
C PHE A 219 5.75 15.33 3.77
N ALA A 220 4.85 16.25 4.14
CA ALA A 220 3.50 15.89 4.57
C ALA A 220 2.69 15.22 3.45
N LYS A 221 2.75 15.76 2.22
CA LYS A 221 2.12 15.15 1.04
C LYS A 221 2.68 13.76 0.74
N GLU A 222 4.00 13.57 0.85
CA GLU A 222 4.66 12.25 0.74
C GLU A 222 4.14 11.26 1.78
N ASN A 223 4.00 11.71 3.02
CA ASN A 223 3.44 10.89 4.10
C ASN A 223 2.00 10.47 3.81
N ILE A 224 1.17 11.38 3.31
CA ILE A 224 -0.21 11.04 2.91
C ILE A 224 -0.19 9.96 1.81
N MET A 225 0.60 10.14 0.76
CA MET A 225 0.70 9.16 -0.32
C MET A 225 1.14 7.78 0.19
N ARG A 226 2.10 7.75 1.12
CA ARG A 226 2.56 6.52 1.75
C ARG A 226 1.46 5.84 2.58
N ILE A 227 0.74 6.60 3.40
CA ILE A 227 -0.36 6.09 4.23
C ILE A 227 -1.53 5.63 3.35
N GLN A 228 -1.89 6.39 2.32
CA GLN A 228 -2.91 6.00 1.35
C GLN A 228 -2.53 4.72 0.60
N SER A 229 -1.25 4.54 0.27
CA SER A 229 -0.76 3.30 -0.34
C SER A 229 -0.94 2.11 0.60
N LEU A 230 -0.59 2.24 1.87
CA LEU A 230 -0.83 1.20 2.88
C LEU A 230 -2.32 0.91 3.04
N PHE A 231 -3.16 1.94 3.05
CA PHE A 231 -4.61 1.81 3.11
C PHE A 231 -5.18 1.06 1.90
N ALA A 232 -4.73 1.41 0.69
CA ALA A 232 -5.13 0.71 -0.52
C ALA A 232 -4.75 -0.78 -0.49
N PHE A 233 -3.55 -1.13 -0.02
CA PHE A 233 -3.16 -2.53 0.15
C PHE A 233 -3.97 -3.25 1.22
N ASN A 234 -4.33 -2.58 2.32
CA ASN A 234 -5.24 -3.12 3.33
C ASN A 234 -6.64 -3.37 2.74
N GLN A 235 -7.18 -2.42 1.97
CA GLN A 235 -8.44 -2.59 1.24
C GLN A 235 -8.40 -3.80 0.29
N MET A 236 -7.27 -4.01 -0.43
CA MET A 236 -7.09 -5.19 -1.29
C MET A 236 -7.11 -6.49 -0.49
N LYS A 237 -6.43 -6.53 0.65
CA LYS A 237 -6.43 -7.69 1.54
C LYS A 237 -7.83 -8.04 2.03
N ASN A 238 -8.68 -7.02 2.22
CA ASN A 238 -10.06 -7.16 2.64
C ASN A 238 -11.04 -7.39 1.47
N GLY A 239 -10.55 -7.56 0.24
CA GLY A 239 -11.38 -7.82 -0.94
C GLY A 239 -12.04 -6.56 -1.55
N GLN A 240 -11.69 -5.38 -1.07
CA GLN A 240 -12.25 -4.08 -1.52
C GLN A 240 -11.43 -3.51 -2.69
N TYR A 241 -11.32 -4.27 -3.79
CA TYR A 241 -10.39 -3.97 -4.89
C TYR A 241 -10.70 -2.65 -5.61
N ASP A 242 -11.97 -2.32 -5.81
CA ASP A 242 -12.37 -1.09 -6.50
C ASP A 242 -12.03 0.16 -5.68
N SER A 243 -12.28 0.13 -4.37
CA SER A 243 -11.91 1.19 -3.44
C SER A 243 -10.38 1.38 -3.40
N ALA A 244 -9.64 0.28 -3.36
CA ALA A 244 -8.18 0.30 -3.39
C ALA A 244 -7.63 0.93 -4.67
N ILE A 245 -8.14 0.54 -5.83
CA ILE A 245 -7.75 1.11 -7.13
C ILE A 245 -8.09 2.61 -7.19
N PHE A 246 -9.25 3.01 -6.67
CA PHE A 246 -9.62 4.43 -6.59
C PHE A 246 -8.64 5.22 -5.72
N THR A 247 -8.25 4.68 -4.56
CA THR A 247 -7.23 5.30 -3.70
C THR A 247 -5.89 5.42 -4.42
N LEU A 248 -5.43 4.35 -5.10
CA LEU A 248 -4.16 4.36 -5.86
C LEU A 248 -4.17 5.36 -7.03
N LYS A 249 -5.31 5.56 -7.69
CA LYS A 249 -5.45 6.60 -8.72
C LYS A 249 -5.28 8.01 -8.13
N LYS A 250 -5.93 8.29 -6.99
CA LYS A 250 -5.75 9.58 -6.30
C LYS A 250 -4.28 9.85 -5.94
N ILE A 251 -3.56 8.81 -5.51
CA ILE A 251 -2.12 8.93 -5.21
C ILE A 251 -1.34 9.27 -6.47
N LEU A 252 -1.63 8.62 -7.59
CA LEU A 252 -0.97 8.89 -8.87
C LEU A 252 -1.23 10.34 -9.34
N ASP A 253 -2.48 10.81 -9.24
CA ASP A 253 -2.84 12.18 -9.60
C ASP A 253 -2.14 13.19 -8.68
N MET A 254 -2.05 12.92 -7.38
CA MET A 254 -1.32 13.75 -6.42
C MET A 254 0.18 13.78 -6.74
N ALA A 255 0.78 12.64 -7.04
CA ALA A 255 2.19 12.56 -7.40
C ALA A 255 2.48 13.35 -8.68
N LEU A 256 1.61 13.27 -9.68
CA LEU A 256 1.72 14.05 -10.92
C LEU A 256 1.66 15.57 -10.64
N GLN A 257 0.72 16.02 -9.82
CA GLN A 257 0.55 17.44 -9.50
C GLN A 257 1.70 18.00 -8.67
N VAL A 258 2.26 17.21 -7.75
CA VAL A 258 3.28 17.70 -6.80
C VAL A 258 4.69 17.59 -7.37
N TYR A 259 4.96 16.55 -8.14
CA TYR A 259 6.33 16.18 -8.54
C TYR A 259 6.53 16.16 -10.06
N GLY A 260 5.44 16.14 -10.84
CA GLY A 260 5.50 15.99 -12.29
C GLY A 260 5.64 14.54 -12.76
N ASN A 261 5.52 14.33 -14.07
CA ASN A 261 5.50 13.02 -14.72
C ASN A 261 6.87 12.30 -14.75
N ASP A 262 7.98 13.04 -14.60
CA ASP A 262 9.34 12.48 -14.65
C ASP A 262 9.91 12.16 -13.25
N SER A 263 9.11 12.34 -12.19
CA SER A 263 9.55 12.11 -10.81
C SER A 263 9.53 10.64 -10.42
N LYS A 264 10.39 10.29 -9.47
CA LYS A 264 10.42 8.96 -8.87
C LYS A 264 9.09 8.62 -8.20
N GLU A 265 8.49 9.58 -7.50
CA GLU A 265 7.23 9.45 -6.78
C GLU A 265 6.06 9.16 -7.72
N TYR A 266 6.04 9.77 -8.90
CA TYR A 266 5.07 9.48 -9.94
C TYR A 266 5.23 8.04 -10.46
N PHE A 267 6.46 7.62 -10.78
CA PHE A 267 6.73 6.25 -11.24
C PHE A 267 6.41 5.19 -10.18
N GLU A 268 6.72 5.44 -8.90
CA GLU A 268 6.36 4.54 -7.80
C GLU A 268 4.84 4.44 -7.63
N SER A 269 4.12 5.55 -7.71
CA SER A 269 2.65 5.58 -7.63
C SER A 269 2.01 4.84 -8.80
N LYS A 270 2.53 5.04 -10.02
CA LYS A 270 2.13 4.33 -11.23
C LYS A 270 2.35 2.82 -11.09
N SER A 271 3.52 2.41 -10.59
CA SER A 271 3.86 1.02 -10.29
C SER A 271 2.88 0.38 -9.31
N ASN A 272 2.53 1.08 -8.23
CA ASN A 272 1.59 0.58 -7.24
C ASN A 272 0.17 0.42 -7.82
N LEU A 273 -0.27 1.32 -8.69
CA LEU A 273 -1.55 1.19 -9.38
C LEU A 273 -1.57 0.00 -10.35
N ILE A 274 -0.48 -0.24 -11.09
CA ILE A 274 -0.30 -1.43 -11.94
C ILE A 274 -0.42 -2.71 -11.10
N LYS A 275 0.27 -2.79 -9.96
CA LYS A 275 0.16 -3.92 -9.03
C LYS A 275 -1.26 -4.12 -8.54
N GLY A 276 -1.98 -3.02 -8.24
CA GLY A 276 -3.37 -3.05 -7.82
C GLY A 276 -4.29 -3.68 -8.87
N TYR A 277 -4.15 -3.28 -10.13
CA TYR A 277 -4.89 -3.88 -11.24
C TYR A 277 -4.54 -5.37 -11.40
N ASN A 278 -3.24 -5.74 -11.30
CA ASN A 278 -2.80 -7.12 -11.44
C ASN A 278 -3.39 -8.02 -10.34
N ILE A 279 -3.42 -7.55 -9.11
CA ILE A 279 -4.06 -8.29 -8.00
C ILE A 279 -5.56 -8.50 -8.30
N LYS A 280 -6.29 -7.43 -8.67
CA LYS A 280 -7.71 -7.52 -9.01
C LYS A 280 -7.94 -8.47 -10.19
N GLY A 281 -7.13 -8.38 -11.25
CA GLY A 281 -7.21 -9.25 -12.41
C GLY A 281 -7.04 -10.74 -12.05
N LYS A 282 -6.03 -11.07 -11.23
CA LYS A 282 -5.81 -12.44 -10.73
C LYS A 282 -7.01 -12.98 -9.94
N ILE A 283 -7.58 -12.18 -9.05
CA ILE A 283 -8.77 -12.57 -8.29
C ILE A 283 -10.00 -12.77 -9.18
N LEU A 284 -10.15 -11.95 -10.23
CA LEU A 284 -11.23 -12.12 -11.20
C LEU A 284 -11.06 -13.42 -12.00
N LEU A 285 -9.82 -13.81 -12.34
CA LEU A 285 -9.51 -15.11 -12.93
C LEU A 285 -9.89 -16.27 -12.01
N GLU A 286 -9.52 -16.21 -10.74
CA GLU A 286 -9.90 -17.23 -9.75
C GLU A 286 -11.42 -17.37 -9.61
N LYS A 287 -12.17 -16.28 -9.84
CA LYS A 287 -13.63 -16.27 -9.86
C LYS A 287 -14.24 -16.58 -11.23
N THR A 288 -13.44 -17.06 -12.20
CA THR A 288 -13.87 -17.37 -13.56
C THR A 288 -14.52 -16.21 -14.33
N ARG A 289 -14.28 -14.96 -13.88
CA ARG A 289 -14.75 -13.72 -14.53
C ARG A 289 -13.73 -13.27 -15.59
N TYR A 290 -13.58 -14.05 -16.64
CA TYR A 290 -12.50 -13.88 -17.61
C TYR A 290 -12.50 -12.53 -18.32
N ASP A 291 -13.65 -12.04 -18.79
CA ASP A 291 -13.76 -10.76 -19.51
C ASP A 291 -13.44 -9.56 -18.60
N ASP A 292 -13.88 -9.60 -17.36
CA ASP A 292 -13.54 -8.59 -16.38
C ASP A 292 -12.05 -8.61 -16.02
N ALA A 293 -11.45 -9.79 -15.95
CA ALA A 293 -10.02 -9.96 -15.72
C ALA A 293 -9.21 -9.37 -16.88
N ILE A 294 -9.57 -9.71 -18.13
CA ILE A 294 -8.94 -9.17 -19.34
C ILE A 294 -9.00 -7.64 -19.33
N SER A 295 -10.19 -7.06 -19.18
CA SER A 295 -10.37 -5.61 -19.11
C SER A 295 -9.57 -4.95 -18.00
N THR A 296 -9.42 -5.63 -16.86
CA THR A 296 -8.63 -5.13 -15.73
C THR A 296 -7.14 -5.15 -16.02
N PHE A 297 -6.62 -6.22 -16.63
CA PHE A 297 -5.22 -6.30 -17.05
C PHE A 297 -4.89 -5.35 -18.20
N GLU A 298 -5.83 -5.12 -19.15
CA GLU A 298 -5.66 -4.15 -20.23
C GLU A 298 -5.46 -2.73 -19.70
N LYS A 299 -6.21 -2.32 -18.66
CA LYS A 299 -5.99 -1.04 -17.96
C LYS A 299 -4.58 -0.94 -17.37
N SER A 300 -4.07 -2.02 -16.83
CA SER A 300 -2.71 -2.10 -16.31
C SER A 300 -1.66 -1.95 -17.41
N VAL A 301 -1.86 -2.64 -18.54
CA VAL A 301 -0.99 -2.55 -19.72
C VAL A 301 -0.99 -1.13 -20.30
N GLU A 302 -2.16 -0.50 -20.43
CA GLU A 302 -2.27 0.86 -20.94
C GLU A 302 -1.56 1.87 -20.04
N LEU A 303 -1.73 1.75 -18.72
CA LEU A 303 -1.04 2.57 -17.76
C LEU A 303 0.49 2.40 -17.81
N GLY A 304 0.98 1.19 -18.10
CA GLY A 304 2.41 0.88 -18.15
C GLY A 304 3.13 1.30 -19.41
N LYS A 305 2.45 1.78 -20.45
CA LYS A 305 3.09 2.36 -21.62
C LYS A 305 3.84 3.64 -21.22
N ASP A 306 5.11 3.71 -21.58
CA ASP A 306 5.85 4.96 -21.53
C ASP A 306 5.66 5.78 -22.82
N GLU A 307 6.19 6.99 -22.88
CA GLU A 307 6.10 7.86 -24.07
C GLU A 307 6.80 7.27 -25.31
N LYS A 308 7.73 6.33 -25.13
CA LYS A 308 8.44 5.61 -26.19
C LYS A 308 7.76 4.30 -26.57
N GLY A 309 6.65 3.93 -25.91
CA GLY A 309 5.94 2.68 -26.14
C GLY A 309 6.62 1.45 -25.52
N PHE A 310 7.67 1.62 -24.73
CA PHE A 310 8.32 0.53 -23.99
C PHE A 310 7.52 0.20 -22.73
N PHE A 311 7.32 -1.09 -22.51
CA PHE A 311 6.64 -1.56 -21.32
C PHE A 311 7.64 -1.71 -20.17
N SER A 312 7.34 -1.17 -19.00
CA SER A 312 8.09 -1.51 -17.80
C SER A 312 7.96 -3.01 -17.53
N GLY A 313 8.99 -3.64 -16.96
CA GLY A 313 8.94 -5.07 -16.61
C GLY A 313 7.73 -5.48 -15.74
N GLN A 314 7.12 -4.52 -15.06
CA GLN A 314 5.93 -4.71 -14.22
C GLN A 314 4.63 -4.95 -15.02
N VAL A 315 4.62 -4.62 -16.31
CA VAL A 315 3.48 -4.83 -17.21
C VAL A 315 3.46 -6.27 -17.74
N ASN A 316 4.60 -6.95 -17.70
CA ASN A 316 4.70 -8.34 -18.17
C ASN A 316 3.70 -9.25 -17.43
N ASP A 317 3.55 -9.06 -16.10
CA ASP A 317 2.54 -9.79 -15.31
C ASP A 317 1.11 -9.55 -15.82
N SER A 318 0.82 -8.34 -16.29
CA SER A 318 -0.50 -7.98 -16.83
C SER A 318 -0.73 -8.63 -18.20
N ILE A 319 0.29 -8.62 -19.07
CA ILE A 319 0.24 -9.27 -20.39
C ILE A 319 0.05 -10.77 -20.20
N ASP A 320 0.80 -11.37 -19.30
CA ASP A 320 0.66 -12.76 -18.93
C ASP A 320 -0.72 -13.08 -18.37
N GLY A 321 -1.26 -12.17 -17.56
CA GLY A 321 -2.63 -12.26 -17.04
C GLY A 321 -3.69 -12.26 -18.15
N ILE A 322 -3.54 -11.43 -19.20
CA ILE A 322 -4.45 -11.41 -20.36
C ILE A 322 -4.38 -12.73 -21.11
N ILE A 323 -3.17 -13.22 -21.40
CA ILE A 323 -2.97 -14.49 -22.10
C ILE A 323 -3.61 -15.63 -21.30
N MET A 324 -3.37 -15.69 -20.00
CA MET A 324 -3.94 -16.71 -19.11
C MET A 324 -5.47 -16.62 -19.05
N ALA A 325 -6.03 -15.41 -19.07
CA ALA A 325 -7.48 -15.20 -19.06
C ALA A 325 -8.14 -15.75 -20.33
N TYR A 326 -7.58 -15.45 -21.50
CA TYR A 326 -8.06 -16.03 -22.77
C TYR A 326 -7.88 -17.54 -22.80
N PHE A 327 -6.76 -18.04 -22.30
CA PHE A 327 -6.49 -19.48 -22.22
C PHE A 327 -7.51 -20.20 -21.34
N GLN A 328 -7.74 -19.74 -20.11
CA GLN A 328 -8.71 -20.35 -19.20
C GLN A 328 -10.16 -20.25 -19.72
N LYS A 329 -10.49 -19.11 -20.37
CA LYS A 329 -11.78 -18.92 -21.03
C LYS A 329 -11.97 -19.93 -22.17
N SER A 330 -10.92 -20.20 -22.94
CA SER A 330 -10.93 -21.24 -23.97
C SER A 330 -11.17 -22.63 -23.37
N CYS A 331 -10.46 -22.98 -22.28
CA CYS A 331 -10.69 -24.26 -21.60
C CYS A 331 -12.14 -24.42 -21.12
N ALA A 332 -12.72 -23.35 -20.59
CA ALA A 332 -14.12 -23.37 -20.17
C ALA A 332 -15.08 -23.60 -21.35
N TYR A 333 -14.83 -22.99 -22.51
CA TYR A 333 -15.63 -23.24 -23.70
C TYR A 333 -15.47 -24.66 -24.23
N GLU A 334 -14.26 -25.23 -24.22
CA GLU A 334 -13.98 -26.61 -24.60
C GLU A 334 -14.77 -27.63 -23.76
N GLU A 335 -14.85 -27.41 -22.44
CA GLU A 335 -15.62 -28.27 -21.51
C GLU A 335 -17.12 -28.34 -21.88
N TYR A 336 -17.64 -27.25 -22.50
CA TYR A 336 -19.02 -27.20 -23.01
C TYR A 336 -19.15 -27.61 -24.47
N GLY A 337 -18.08 -28.13 -25.11
CA GLY A 337 -18.06 -28.52 -26.50
C GLY A 337 -18.16 -27.36 -27.52
N LYS A 338 -17.92 -26.11 -27.04
CA LYS A 338 -17.93 -24.90 -27.85
C LYS A 338 -16.55 -24.63 -28.45
N TYR A 339 -16.14 -25.48 -29.40
CA TYR A 339 -14.77 -25.45 -29.91
C TYR A 339 -14.45 -24.17 -30.69
N GLU A 340 -15.42 -23.61 -31.46
CA GLU A 340 -15.21 -22.36 -32.19
C GLU A 340 -14.87 -21.19 -31.28
N GLU A 341 -15.63 -20.99 -30.20
CA GLU A 341 -15.37 -19.96 -29.20
C GLU A 341 -14.03 -20.20 -28.46
N ALA A 342 -13.69 -21.46 -28.23
CA ALA A 342 -12.42 -21.83 -27.62
C ALA A 342 -11.24 -21.44 -28.52
N ILE A 343 -11.31 -21.76 -29.82
CA ILE A 343 -10.30 -21.40 -30.84
C ILE A 343 -10.12 -19.89 -30.93
N ILE A 344 -11.22 -19.11 -31.05
CA ILE A 344 -11.19 -17.64 -31.08
C ILE A 344 -10.46 -17.05 -29.87
N ASN A 345 -10.68 -17.60 -28.70
CA ASN A 345 -10.00 -17.09 -27.48
C ASN A 345 -8.51 -17.42 -27.47
N LEU A 346 -8.07 -18.61 -27.94
CA LEU A 346 -6.65 -18.94 -28.06
C LEU A 346 -5.94 -18.12 -29.13
N GLU A 347 -6.60 -17.84 -30.26
CA GLU A 347 -6.07 -16.93 -31.30
C GLU A 347 -5.85 -15.52 -30.72
N LYS A 348 -6.79 -15.01 -29.92
CA LYS A 348 -6.60 -13.74 -29.19
C LYS A 348 -5.41 -13.79 -28.23
N ALA A 349 -5.24 -14.89 -27.48
CA ALA A 349 -4.08 -15.08 -26.62
C ALA A 349 -2.77 -15.05 -27.40
N LEU A 350 -2.69 -15.76 -28.55
CA LEU A 350 -1.52 -15.76 -29.43
C LEU A 350 -1.24 -14.37 -30.00
N LYS A 351 -2.27 -13.66 -30.45
CA LYS A 351 -2.13 -12.29 -30.98
C LYS A 351 -1.54 -11.35 -29.92
N ILE A 352 -1.97 -11.47 -28.68
CA ILE A 352 -1.41 -10.68 -27.56
C ILE A 352 0.04 -11.09 -27.28
N ALA A 353 0.32 -12.40 -27.21
CA ALA A 353 1.66 -12.91 -26.97
C ALA A 353 2.67 -12.45 -28.03
N THR A 354 2.26 -12.46 -29.31
CA THR A 354 3.09 -11.99 -30.41
C THR A 354 3.27 -10.48 -30.40
N LYS A 355 2.18 -9.73 -30.18
CA LYS A 355 2.22 -8.26 -30.10
C LYS A 355 3.22 -7.75 -29.08
N TYR A 356 3.30 -8.42 -27.93
CA TYR A 356 4.16 -8.01 -26.82
C TYR A 356 5.45 -8.83 -26.72
N GLN A 357 5.75 -9.66 -27.74
CA GLN A 357 6.97 -10.46 -27.84
C GLN A 357 7.24 -11.29 -26.59
N VAL A 358 6.19 -11.94 -26.07
CA VAL A 358 6.28 -12.80 -24.89
C VAL A 358 7.19 -14.00 -25.20
N ASN A 359 7.77 -14.60 -24.15
CA ASN A 359 8.65 -15.76 -24.26
C ASN A 359 8.06 -16.85 -25.15
N LYS A 360 8.89 -17.40 -26.07
CA LYS A 360 8.52 -18.45 -27.02
C LYS A 360 7.85 -19.67 -26.37
N ILE A 361 8.28 -20.05 -25.16
CA ILE A 361 7.69 -21.16 -24.41
C ILE A 361 6.20 -20.93 -24.14
N ARG A 362 5.83 -19.70 -23.77
CA ARG A 362 4.44 -19.37 -23.50
C ARG A 362 3.58 -19.33 -24.75
N ILE A 363 4.14 -18.85 -25.86
CA ILE A 363 3.51 -18.91 -27.18
C ILE A 363 3.26 -20.37 -27.53
N SER A 364 4.26 -21.22 -27.41
CA SER A 364 4.18 -22.64 -27.72
C SER A 364 3.10 -23.34 -26.87
N TYR A 365 3.02 -23.06 -25.57
CA TYR A 365 1.97 -23.62 -24.70
C TYR A 365 0.55 -23.29 -25.17
N VAL A 366 0.31 -22.03 -25.58
CA VAL A 366 -1.00 -21.62 -26.13
C VAL A 366 -1.25 -22.28 -27.49
N THR A 367 -0.21 -22.40 -28.33
CA THR A 367 -0.26 -23.05 -29.63
C THR A 367 -0.58 -24.54 -29.52
N ASP A 368 0.06 -25.23 -28.59
CA ASP A 368 -0.20 -26.66 -28.33
C ASP A 368 -1.65 -26.89 -27.92
N LYS A 369 -2.17 -26.04 -27.01
CA LYS A 369 -3.57 -26.13 -26.59
C LYS A 369 -4.53 -25.89 -27.78
N LEU A 370 -4.20 -24.93 -28.62
CA LEU A 370 -4.99 -24.64 -29.81
C LEU A 370 -5.02 -25.85 -30.79
N PHE A 371 -3.88 -26.50 -31.01
CA PHE A 371 -3.84 -27.73 -31.82
C PHE A 371 -4.65 -28.86 -31.21
N LEU A 372 -4.64 -29.03 -29.90
CA LEU A 372 -5.47 -30.05 -29.21
C LEU A 372 -6.96 -29.80 -29.44
N ILE A 373 -7.41 -28.53 -29.38
CA ILE A 373 -8.81 -28.17 -29.60
C ILE A 373 -9.18 -28.34 -31.08
N LEU A 374 -8.32 -27.90 -32.00
CA LEU A 374 -8.52 -28.11 -33.45
C LEU A 374 -8.65 -29.60 -33.79
N LYS A 375 -7.83 -30.46 -33.15
CA LYS A 375 -7.93 -31.91 -33.28
C LYS A 375 -9.28 -32.42 -32.79
N SER A 376 -9.76 -31.99 -31.64
CA SER A 376 -11.06 -32.40 -31.07
C SER A 376 -12.23 -31.96 -31.97
N GLU A 377 -12.16 -30.73 -32.50
CA GLU A 377 -13.17 -30.22 -33.43
C GLU A 377 -13.17 -30.99 -34.75
N TYR A 378 -11.97 -31.30 -35.32
CA TYR A 378 -11.86 -32.09 -36.52
C TYR A 378 -12.44 -33.50 -36.34
N GLU A 379 -12.17 -34.18 -35.23
CA GLU A 379 -12.76 -35.47 -34.88
C GLU A 379 -14.29 -35.40 -34.76
N SER A 380 -14.79 -34.32 -34.15
CA SER A 380 -16.23 -34.07 -34.05
C SER A 380 -16.87 -33.88 -35.43
N ALA A 381 -16.28 -33.02 -36.26
CA ALA A 381 -16.72 -32.81 -37.66
C ALA A 381 -16.66 -34.08 -38.50
N SER A 382 -15.64 -34.92 -38.29
CA SER A 382 -15.47 -36.19 -38.94
C SER A 382 -16.60 -37.18 -38.63
N LYS A 383 -17.01 -37.27 -37.34
CA LYS A 383 -18.11 -38.16 -36.89
C LYS A 383 -19.44 -37.82 -37.56
N ILE A 384 -19.69 -36.52 -37.80
CA ILE A 384 -20.92 -36.05 -38.46
C ILE A 384 -20.73 -35.88 -40.00
N HIS A 385 -19.59 -36.32 -40.55
CA HIS A 385 -19.24 -36.23 -41.96
C HIS A 385 -19.26 -34.82 -42.55
N ASN A 386 -19.00 -33.80 -41.77
CA ASN A 386 -18.95 -32.41 -42.21
C ASN A 386 -17.59 -32.11 -42.88
N SER A 387 -17.46 -32.42 -44.17
CA SER A 387 -16.21 -32.26 -44.94
C SER A 387 -15.76 -30.81 -45.05
N GLN A 388 -16.71 -29.85 -45.05
CA GLN A 388 -16.38 -28.44 -45.13
C GLN A 388 -15.71 -27.98 -43.82
N LYS A 389 -16.27 -28.33 -42.67
CA LYS A 389 -15.70 -27.98 -41.36
C LYS A 389 -14.35 -28.66 -41.14
N MET A 390 -14.18 -29.92 -41.57
CA MET A 390 -12.89 -30.61 -41.50
C MET A 390 -11.80 -29.84 -42.28
N LYS A 391 -12.14 -29.33 -43.48
CA LYS A 391 -11.21 -28.54 -44.29
C LYS A 391 -10.85 -27.20 -43.58
N GLU A 392 -11.83 -26.49 -43.06
CA GLU A 392 -11.61 -25.23 -42.33
C GLU A 392 -10.67 -25.41 -41.13
N VAL A 393 -10.89 -26.43 -40.32
CA VAL A 393 -10.05 -26.75 -39.16
C VAL A 393 -8.62 -27.09 -39.57
N LEU A 394 -8.44 -27.88 -40.64
CA LEU A 394 -7.12 -28.20 -41.19
C LEU A 394 -6.40 -26.95 -41.69
N ASP A 395 -7.11 -26.09 -42.43
CA ASP A 395 -6.55 -24.85 -42.96
C ASP A 395 -6.10 -23.91 -41.83
N ILE A 396 -6.86 -23.80 -40.76
CA ILE A 396 -6.46 -23.05 -39.56
C ILE A 396 -5.17 -23.63 -38.96
N ALA A 397 -5.11 -24.94 -38.75
CA ALA A 397 -3.94 -25.60 -38.17
C ALA A 397 -2.67 -25.38 -39.00
N LEU A 398 -2.77 -25.52 -40.35
CA LEU A 398 -1.64 -25.30 -41.24
C LEU A 398 -1.21 -23.83 -41.33
N ASN A 399 -2.16 -22.90 -41.27
CA ASN A 399 -1.87 -21.48 -41.27
C ASN A 399 -1.12 -21.03 -40.03
N LEU A 400 -1.43 -21.60 -38.86
CA LEU A 400 -0.72 -21.32 -37.60
C LEU A 400 0.77 -21.68 -37.74
N ILE A 401 1.10 -22.87 -38.26
CA ILE A 401 2.49 -23.29 -38.47
C ILE A 401 3.20 -22.37 -39.45
N ARG A 402 2.56 -22.06 -40.59
CA ARG A 402 3.13 -21.18 -41.62
C ARG A 402 3.35 -19.76 -41.14
N SER A 403 2.56 -19.33 -40.17
CA SER A 403 2.72 -18.03 -39.51
C SER A 403 3.87 -18.00 -38.49
N GLY A 404 4.63 -19.08 -38.32
CA GLY A 404 5.79 -19.16 -37.44
C GLY A 404 5.45 -19.35 -35.95
N TYR A 405 4.24 -19.84 -35.67
CA TYR A 405 3.92 -20.28 -34.32
C TYR A 405 4.49 -21.67 -34.08
N ASP A 406 5.69 -21.74 -33.54
CA ASP A 406 6.34 -23.00 -33.21
C ASP A 406 5.56 -23.71 -32.07
N SER A 407 5.17 -24.95 -32.35
CA SER A 407 4.65 -25.87 -31.35
C SER A 407 5.77 -26.78 -30.88
N ILE A 408 5.83 -27.07 -29.58
CA ILE A 408 6.79 -28.06 -29.02
C ILE A 408 6.39 -29.48 -29.46
N ASN A 409 5.09 -29.72 -29.60
CA ASN A 409 4.54 -31.06 -29.76
C ASN A 409 4.00 -31.37 -31.17
N PHE A 410 3.85 -30.36 -32.06
CA PHE A 410 3.18 -30.53 -33.33
C PHE A 410 3.95 -29.84 -34.46
N ASP A 411 4.60 -30.62 -35.32
CA ASP A 411 5.13 -30.14 -36.60
C ASP A 411 4.10 -30.31 -37.75
N GLU A 412 4.38 -29.71 -38.91
CA GLU A 412 3.46 -29.76 -40.06
C GLU A 412 3.20 -31.21 -40.53
N ASN A 413 4.21 -32.07 -40.48
CA ASN A 413 4.09 -33.47 -40.90
C ASN A 413 3.21 -34.26 -39.94
N THR A 414 3.42 -34.06 -38.61
CA THR A 414 2.60 -34.70 -37.55
C THR A 414 1.13 -34.29 -37.68
N ILE A 415 0.88 -33.00 -37.92
CA ILE A 415 -0.48 -32.48 -38.11
C ILE A 415 -1.12 -33.06 -39.36
N ARG A 416 -0.45 -33.00 -40.53
CA ARG A 416 -0.96 -33.57 -41.76
C ARG A 416 -1.24 -35.07 -41.62
N ALA A 417 -0.31 -35.83 -41.10
CA ALA A 417 -0.46 -37.27 -40.87
C ALA A 417 -1.64 -37.60 -39.95
N TYR A 418 -1.84 -36.79 -38.88
CA TYR A 418 -2.98 -36.98 -37.99
C TYR A 418 -4.33 -36.75 -38.70
N PHE A 419 -4.50 -35.62 -39.39
CA PHE A 419 -5.74 -35.29 -40.07
C PHE A 419 -6.05 -36.26 -41.23
N GLU A 420 -5.03 -36.73 -41.99
CA GLU A 420 -5.18 -37.76 -42.99
C GLU A 420 -5.62 -39.11 -42.39
N ARG A 421 -5.06 -39.49 -41.25
CA ARG A 421 -5.45 -40.72 -40.55
C ARG A 421 -6.91 -40.69 -40.10
N VAL A 422 -7.37 -39.57 -39.53
CA VAL A 422 -8.78 -39.41 -39.14
C VAL A 422 -9.69 -39.46 -40.35
N ARG A 423 -9.32 -38.79 -41.46
CA ARG A 423 -10.08 -38.82 -42.73
C ARG A 423 -10.18 -40.22 -43.30
N ASN A 424 -9.07 -40.99 -43.30
CA ASN A 424 -9.05 -42.35 -43.84
C ASN A 424 -9.86 -43.31 -42.97
N LYS A 425 -9.79 -43.18 -41.63
CA LYS A 425 -10.58 -43.99 -40.70
C LYS A 425 -12.09 -43.78 -40.95
N THR A 426 -12.55 -42.56 -41.16
CA THR A 426 -13.95 -42.25 -41.47
C THR A 426 -14.38 -42.76 -42.84
N SER A 427 -13.45 -42.83 -43.81
CA SER A 427 -13.72 -43.42 -45.11
C SER A 427 -13.74 -44.95 -45.10
N GLU A 428 -12.95 -45.58 -44.21
CA GLU A 428 -12.96 -47.04 -44.00
C GLU A 428 -14.20 -47.48 -43.21
N GLU A 429 -14.65 -46.73 -42.22
CA GLU A 429 -15.92 -46.97 -41.53
C GLU A 429 -17.12 -46.84 -42.48
N LYS A 430 -17.10 -45.97 -43.44
CA LYS A 430 -18.09 -45.92 -44.55
C LYS A 430 -18.05 -47.15 -45.47
N LYS A 431 -16.87 -47.78 -45.65
CA LYS A 431 -16.72 -49.00 -46.44
C LYS A 431 -17.06 -50.25 -45.64
N SER A 432 -16.81 -50.26 -44.34
CA SER A 432 -17.08 -51.44 -43.47
C SER A 432 -18.57 -51.65 -43.22
N HIS A 433 -19.41 -50.62 -43.25
CA HIS A 433 -20.88 -50.76 -43.27
C HIS A 433 -21.43 -51.35 -44.57
N LYS A 434 -20.57 -51.55 -45.59
CA LYS A 434 -20.96 -52.15 -46.89
C LYS A 434 -20.48 -53.59 -47.08
N TYR A 435 -19.59 -54.08 -46.23
CA TYR A 435 -19.07 -55.45 -46.30
C TYR A 435 -18.93 -56.03 -44.89
N ASP A 436 -19.99 -56.68 -44.43
CA ASP A 436 -19.93 -57.73 -43.43
C ASP A 436 -19.45 -58.97 -44.14
N SER A 437 -18.32 -59.49 -43.74
CA SER A 437 -17.68 -60.78 -43.94
C SER A 437 -16.24 -60.68 -44.45
N GLU A 438 -15.36 -61.08 -43.61
CA GLU A 438 -14.26 -62.03 -43.78
C GLU A 438 -13.08 -61.77 -42.80
N GLU A 439 -12.61 -62.86 -42.23
CA GLU A 439 -11.56 -63.03 -41.23
C GLU A 439 -10.25 -62.30 -41.60
N HIS A 440 -9.63 -61.58 -40.63
CA HIS A 440 -8.20 -61.25 -40.60
C HIS A 440 -7.53 -61.61 -39.29
N THR A 441 -6.34 -62.23 -39.42
CA THR A 441 -5.56 -63.04 -38.54
C THR A 441 -5.01 -62.34 -37.30
N LYS A 442 -4.78 -63.14 -36.27
CA LYS A 442 -4.37 -62.78 -34.89
C LYS A 442 -2.99 -62.09 -34.78
N GLU A 443 -2.11 -62.14 -35.77
CA GLU A 443 -0.75 -61.61 -35.72
C GLU A 443 -0.67 -60.09 -35.96
N GLU A 444 -1.44 -59.53 -36.86
CA GLU A 444 -1.49 -58.08 -37.11
C GLU A 444 -2.11 -57.31 -35.92
N LYS A 445 -2.95 -57.93 -35.11
CA LYS A 445 -3.53 -57.32 -33.93
C LYS A 445 -2.50 -57.12 -32.78
N LYS A 446 -1.48 -57.98 -32.72
CA LYS A 446 -0.45 -57.94 -31.67
C LYS A 446 0.58 -56.81 -31.91
N GLU A 447 1.04 -56.64 -33.15
CA GLU A 447 1.96 -55.58 -33.56
C GLU A 447 1.31 -54.18 -33.46
N ARG A 448 0.03 -54.08 -33.83
CA ARG A 448 -0.74 -52.81 -33.65
C ARG A 448 -0.98 -52.46 -32.17
N HIS A 449 -1.08 -53.48 -31.30
CA HIS A 449 -1.32 -53.23 -29.87
C HIS A 449 -0.04 -52.76 -29.16
N GLU A 450 1.12 -53.27 -29.54
CA GLU A 450 2.42 -52.85 -29.02
C GLU A 450 2.82 -51.47 -29.50
N LYS A 451 2.62 -51.13 -30.80
CA LYS A 451 2.82 -49.77 -31.30
C LYS A 451 1.86 -48.76 -30.69
N LYS A 452 0.60 -49.12 -30.48
CA LYS A 452 -0.36 -48.24 -29.78
C LYS A 452 0.04 -48.03 -28.34
N LYS A 453 0.58 -48.99 -27.64
CA LYS A 453 0.99 -48.91 -26.25
C LYS A 453 2.20 -47.98 -26.10
N SER A 454 3.19 -48.03 -27.01
CA SER A 454 4.35 -47.14 -26.95
C SER A 454 4.00 -45.67 -27.25
N ILE A 455 3.09 -45.42 -28.21
CA ILE A 455 2.63 -44.05 -28.51
C ILE A 455 1.77 -43.46 -27.38
N ILE A 456 0.94 -44.29 -26.73
CA ILE A 456 0.13 -43.89 -25.58
C ILE A 456 1.01 -43.61 -24.38
N GLU A 457 2.07 -44.39 -24.16
CA GLU A 457 3.05 -44.16 -23.09
C GLU A 457 3.86 -42.89 -23.33
N GLU A 458 4.28 -42.60 -24.56
CA GLU A 458 5.01 -41.36 -24.93
C GLU A 458 4.15 -40.10 -24.77
N ILE A 459 2.89 -40.10 -25.19
CA ILE A 459 1.94 -39.01 -25.01
C ILE A 459 1.64 -38.81 -23.52
N SER A 460 1.49 -39.93 -22.74
CA SER A 460 1.26 -39.87 -21.29
C SER A 460 2.45 -39.25 -20.54
N THR A 461 3.68 -39.55 -20.99
CA THR A 461 4.90 -39.02 -20.34
C THR A 461 5.01 -37.51 -20.55
N LYS A 462 4.79 -37.02 -21.77
CA LYS A 462 4.82 -35.58 -22.09
C LYS A 462 3.73 -34.80 -21.35
N GLU A 463 2.52 -35.35 -21.25
CA GLU A 463 1.44 -34.73 -20.46
C GLU A 463 1.78 -34.66 -18.96
N LEU A 464 2.47 -35.66 -18.41
CA LEU A 464 2.90 -35.65 -17.02
C LEU A 464 3.99 -34.61 -16.77
N LEU A 465 4.95 -34.44 -17.70
CA LEU A 465 5.99 -33.42 -17.62
C LEU A 465 5.42 -32.02 -17.68
N ILE A 466 4.47 -31.77 -18.59
CA ILE A 466 3.77 -30.48 -18.70
C ILE A 466 3.02 -30.14 -17.39
N LYS A 467 2.29 -31.10 -16.83
CA LYS A 467 1.60 -30.92 -15.54
C LYS A 467 2.56 -30.69 -14.37
N PHE A 468 3.79 -31.16 -14.51
CA PHE A 468 4.86 -30.99 -13.54
C PHE A 468 5.68 -29.71 -13.77
N GLU A 469 5.34 -28.94 -14.83
CA GLU A 469 6.05 -27.73 -15.27
C GLU A 469 7.52 -28.00 -15.65
N LEU A 470 7.80 -29.14 -16.25
CA LEU A 470 9.08 -29.49 -16.84
C LEU A 470 9.00 -29.50 -18.38
N GLU A 471 10.02 -28.93 -19.03
CA GLU A 471 10.17 -28.93 -20.48
C GLU A 471 10.80 -30.26 -20.92
N ASP A 472 10.15 -30.96 -21.85
CA ASP A 472 10.73 -32.13 -22.52
C ASP A 472 11.70 -31.68 -23.63
N ASN A 473 12.91 -31.30 -23.23
CA ASN A 473 13.99 -30.87 -24.14
C ASN A 473 15.00 -32.02 -24.44
N GLY A 474 14.61 -33.26 -24.15
CA GLY A 474 15.48 -34.44 -24.28
C GLY A 474 16.58 -34.57 -23.23
N ASN A 475 16.67 -33.65 -22.29
CA ASN A 475 17.67 -33.63 -21.23
C ASN A 475 17.07 -33.79 -19.83
N ILE A 476 15.83 -34.28 -19.73
CA ILE A 476 15.19 -34.49 -18.43
C ILE A 476 15.82 -35.69 -17.75
N THR A 477 16.40 -35.43 -16.60
CA THR A 477 16.97 -36.46 -15.73
C THR A 477 16.10 -36.65 -14.49
N LYS A 478 16.30 -37.78 -13.83
CA LYS A 478 15.65 -38.08 -12.55
C LYS A 478 15.95 -37.02 -11.49
N GLU A 479 17.12 -36.41 -11.56
CA GLU A 479 17.55 -35.32 -10.67
C GLU A 479 16.71 -34.06 -10.89
N ILE A 480 16.46 -33.66 -12.15
CA ILE A 480 15.62 -32.51 -12.53
C ILE A 480 14.19 -32.74 -12.04
N ILE A 481 13.64 -33.94 -12.21
CA ILE A 481 12.29 -34.28 -11.72
C ILE A 481 12.23 -34.19 -10.19
N LYS A 482 13.29 -34.61 -9.48
CA LYS A 482 13.37 -34.49 -8.01
C LYS A 482 13.48 -33.05 -7.54
N GLU A 483 14.25 -32.21 -8.25
CA GLU A 483 14.36 -30.77 -7.92
C GLU A 483 13.02 -30.06 -8.12
N GLN A 484 12.33 -30.31 -9.22
CA GLN A 484 11.01 -29.74 -9.47
C GLN A 484 9.98 -30.23 -8.44
N TYR A 485 10.06 -31.48 -8.01
CA TYR A 485 9.22 -32.00 -6.95
C TYR A 485 9.48 -31.29 -5.61
N ARG A 486 10.75 -31.05 -5.24
CA ARG A 486 11.09 -30.29 -4.02
C ARG A 486 10.54 -28.87 -4.09
N TYR A 487 10.65 -28.20 -5.24
CA TYR A 487 10.07 -26.87 -5.46
C TYR A 487 8.55 -26.87 -5.18
N TRP A 488 7.81 -27.84 -5.74
CA TRP A 488 6.37 -27.95 -5.53
C TRP A 488 5.99 -28.27 -4.08
N VAL A 489 6.71 -29.16 -3.44
CA VAL A 489 6.50 -29.50 -2.02
C VAL A 489 6.74 -28.27 -1.17
N ASP A 490 7.82 -27.53 -1.42
CA ASP A 490 8.16 -26.31 -0.67
C ASP A 490 7.11 -25.21 -0.84
N LEU A 491 6.59 -25.04 -2.05
CA LEU A 491 5.55 -24.06 -2.37
C LEU A 491 4.19 -24.38 -1.76
N LEU A 492 3.81 -25.68 -1.73
CA LEU A 492 2.48 -26.14 -1.34
C LEU A 492 2.42 -26.70 0.09
N HIS A 493 3.55 -26.73 0.83
CA HIS A 493 3.60 -27.30 2.16
C HIS A 493 2.63 -26.60 3.13
N PRO A 494 1.83 -27.34 3.91
CA PRO A 494 0.88 -26.77 4.85
C PRO A 494 1.51 -25.76 5.82
N ASP A 495 2.71 -26.04 6.35
CA ASP A 495 3.39 -25.17 7.32
C ASP A 495 3.75 -23.79 6.76
N LYS A 496 4.00 -23.68 5.45
CA LYS A 496 4.24 -22.40 4.77
C LYS A 496 2.95 -21.64 4.42
N ASN A 497 1.82 -22.30 4.51
CA ASN A 497 0.50 -21.77 4.20
C ASN A 497 -0.38 -21.52 5.44
N ILE A 498 0.16 -21.68 6.66
CA ILE A 498 -0.56 -21.57 7.95
C ILE A 498 -1.31 -20.23 8.11
N ASN A 499 -0.81 -19.13 7.50
CA ASN A 499 -1.44 -17.81 7.59
C ASN A 499 -2.47 -17.55 6.47
N LYS A 500 -2.81 -18.56 5.65
CA LYS A 500 -3.80 -18.43 4.58
C LYS A 500 -5.16 -18.97 5.03
N SER A 501 -6.24 -18.62 4.29
CA SER A 501 -7.58 -19.12 4.60
C SER A 501 -7.66 -20.65 4.46
N ASP A 502 -8.53 -21.30 5.23
CA ASP A 502 -8.75 -22.75 5.20
C ASP A 502 -9.04 -23.29 3.79
N ALA A 503 -9.78 -22.50 2.98
CA ALA A 503 -10.04 -22.84 1.58
C ALA A 503 -8.75 -22.85 0.73
N THR A 504 -7.80 -21.98 1.01
CA THR A 504 -6.52 -21.89 0.30
C THR A 504 -5.60 -23.05 0.72
N ILE A 505 -5.59 -23.38 2.01
CA ILE A 505 -4.83 -24.53 2.55
C ILE A 505 -5.34 -25.83 1.92
N LYS A 506 -6.65 -26.03 1.89
CA LYS A 506 -7.26 -27.22 1.28
C LYS A 506 -6.94 -27.36 -0.21
N LYS A 507 -6.98 -26.27 -0.98
CA LYS A 507 -6.56 -26.28 -2.40
C LYS A 507 -5.08 -26.62 -2.56
N ALA A 508 -4.21 -26.09 -1.71
CA ALA A 508 -2.79 -26.41 -1.74
C ALA A 508 -2.53 -27.89 -1.42
N GLU A 509 -3.24 -28.48 -0.45
CA GLU A 509 -3.19 -29.90 -0.14
C GLU A 509 -3.68 -30.78 -1.29
N GLU A 510 -4.79 -30.41 -1.95
CA GLU A 510 -5.32 -31.14 -3.10
C GLU A 510 -4.31 -31.10 -4.27
N LYS A 511 -3.73 -29.94 -4.56
CA LYS A 511 -2.69 -29.81 -5.59
C LYS A 511 -1.42 -30.58 -5.23
N LEU A 512 -1.01 -30.60 -3.97
CA LEU A 512 0.13 -31.39 -3.52
C LEU A 512 -0.11 -32.89 -3.68
N LYS A 513 -1.33 -33.37 -3.46
CA LYS A 513 -1.71 -34.79 -3.73
C LYS A 513 -1.61 -35.12 -5.21
N GLU A 514 -2.02 -34.21 -6.09
CA GLU A 514 -1.89 -34.39 -7.54
C GLU A 514 -0.41 -34.42 -7.97
N ILE A 515 0.39 -33.48 -7.51
CA ILE A 515 1.84 -33.41 -7.76
C ILE A 515 2.55 -34.69 -7.28
N ASN A 516 2.18 -35.22 -6.12
CA ASN A 516 2.72 -36.48 -5.61
C ASN A 516 2.41 -37.67 -6.53
N LYS A 517 1.21 -37.71 -7.13
CA LYS A 517 0.84 -38.79 -8.09
C LYS A 517 1.63 -38.65 -9.39
N ILE A 518 1.80 -37.45 -9.91
CA ILE A 518 2.56 -37.17 -11.14
C ILE A 518 4.04 -37.53 -10.92
N TYR A 519 4.62 -37.10 -9.80
CA TYR A 519 6.01 -37.41 -9.43
C TYR A 519 6.29 -38.91 -9.41
N LYS A 520 5.43 -39.71 -8.75
CA LYS A 520 5.58 -41.16 -8.71
C LYS A 520 5.59 -41.77 -10.10
N LYS A 521 4.67 -41.35 -10.97
CA LYS A 521 4.60 -41.84 -12.35
C LYS A 521 5.82 -41.43 -13.17
N LEU A 522 6.28 -40.20 -13.06
CA LEU A 522 7.48 -39.73 -13.74
C LEU A 522 8.73 -40.49 -13.28
N ILE A 523 8.89 -40.70 -11.98
CA ILE A 523 10.01 -41.49 -11.45
C ILE A 523 9.98 -42.96 -11.95
N GLU A 524 8.80 -43.57 -12.03
CA GLU A 524 8.66 -44.93 -12.60
C GLU A 524 9.02 -44.99 -14.08
N LEU A 525 8.66 -43.99 -14.86
CA LEU A 525 8.98 -43.92 -16.30
C LEU A 525 10.47 -43.69 -16.53
N TYR A 526 11.09 -42.80 -15.79
CA TYR A 526 12.53 -42.49 -15.89
C TYR A 526 13.43 -43.42 -15.05
N GLN A 527 12.89 -44.52 -14.50
CA GLN A 527 13.65 -45.62 -13.91
C GLN A 527 13.87 -46.77 -14.89
N LYS A 528 13.15 -46.80 -16.01
CA LYS A 528 13.22 -47.87 -17.02
C LYS A 528 14.23 -47.59 -18.15
N GLU A 529 14.79 -46.35 -18.17
CA GLU A 529 15.96 -45.97 -18.93
C GLU A 529 17.24 -46.05 -18.08
#